data_95665985af133258efdab68c5101f703
#
_entry.id   95665985af133258efdab68c5101f703
#
_cell.length_a   1.000
_cell.length_b   1.000
_cell.length_c   1.000
_cell.angle_alpha   90.00
_cell.angle_beta   90.00
_cell.angle_gamma   90.00
#
_symmetry.space_group_name_H-M   'P 1'
#
loop_
_entity.id
_entity.type
_entity.pdbx_description
1 polymer ?
#
loop_
_entity_poly.entity_id
_entity_poly.type
_entity_poly.pdbx_seq_one_letter_code
_entity_poly.pdbx_strand_id
1 'polypeptide(L)'
;VSKISEANIKLILFFLQNPESVNWPYREIQEKVGLSLGTITKVFDLLKAKRYLVQTDKGRRLAMREHIIEWWQQQYNEFLKPKLLVNRMAFRTPEARKKWKEITLPKGMYWGGDCGANLIDGYLIPGEFEIYTDVVSSSLLRTGMVMPASDGEIHIYKRFWIGDESESIAPILVIYADLMGTGDSRCHEAALRIKENGI
;
A
#
# COMPACT_ATOMS: atom_id res chain seq x y z
N VAL A 1 3.13 -18.33 -9.65
CA VAL A 1 4.08 -17.61 -8.79
C VAL A 1 4.01 -18.22 -7.39
N SER A 2 5.18 -18.56 -6.79
CA SER A 2 5.20 -19.13 -5.43
C SER A 2 4.74 -18.07 -4.44
N LYS A 3 3.70 -18.38 -3.65
CA LYS A 3 3.14 -17.53 -2.61
C LYS A 3 4.16 -17.26 -1.50
N ILE A 4 4.29 -16.01 -1.10
CA ILE A 4 5.06 -15.61 0.08
C ILE A 4 4.14 -15.22 1.24
N SER A 5 4.67 -15.21 2.46
CA SER A 5 3.87 -14.85 3.63
C SER A 5 3.51 -13.36 3.66
N GLU A 6 2.44 -13.01 4.38
CA GLU A 6 2.07 -11.62 4.62
C GLU A 6 3.21 -10.80 5.24
N ALA A 7 3.91 -11.37 6.22
CA ALA A 7 5.05 -10.72 6.85
C ALA A 7 6.19 -10.44 5.84
N ASN A 8 6.40 -11.34 4.87
CA ASN A 8 7.38 -11.12 3.82
C ASN A 8 6.95 -9.99 2.88
N ILE A 9 5.67 -9.92 2.51
CA ILE A 9 5.13 -8.82 1.67
C ILE A 9 5.35 -7.47 2.37
N LYS A 10 5.04 -7.39 3.67
CA LYS A 10 5.24 -6.18 4.49
C LYS A 10 6.71 -5.75 4.57
N LEU A 11 7.61 -6.70 4.83
CA LEU A 11 9.03 -6.38 4.97
C LEU A 11 9.67 -5.99 3.63
N ILE A 12 9.27 -6.61 2.53
CA ILE A 12 9.76 -6.23 1.20
C ILE A 12 9.30 -4.81 0.85
N LEU A 13 8.04 -4.44 1.14
CA LEU A 13 7.59 -3.06 0.98
C LEU A 13 8.44 -2.08 1.80
N PHE A 14 8.71 -2.41 3.06
CA PHE A 14 9.56 -1.59 3.92
C PHE A 14 10.95 -1.36 3.32
N PHE A 15 11.59 -2.40 2.76
CA PHE A 15 12.88 -2.28 2.08
C PHE A 15 12.79 -1.48 0.77
N LEU A 16 11.69 -1.58 0.03
CA LEU A 16 11.47 -0.78 -1.17
C LEU A 16 11.30 0.72 -0.86
N GLN A 17 10.67 1.04 0.27
CA GLN A 17 10.50 2.42 0.75
C GLN A 17 11.78 2.98 1.40
N ASN A 18 12.58 2.12 2.03
CA ASN A 18 13.79 2.47 2.77
C ASN A 18 14.97 1.59 2.30
N PRO A 19 15.51 1.81 1.09
CA PRO A 19 16.50 0.91 0.50
C PRO A 19 17.78 0.76 1.33
N GLU A 20 18.17 1.78 2.09
CA GLU A 20 19.32 1.77 2.99
C GLU A 20 19.14 0.80 4.16
N SER A 21 17.90 0.52 4.55
CA SER A 21 17.57 -0.36 5.69
C SER A 21 18.02 -1.82 5.49
N VAL A 22 18.32 -2.25 4.27
CA VAL A 22 18.91 -3.57 4.02
C VAL A 22 20.32 -3.71 4.65
N ASN A 23 20.96 -2.60 5.03
CA ASN A 23 22.24 -2.56 5.71
C ASN A 23 22.14 -2.46 7.24
N TRP A 24 20.94 -2.22 7.77
CA TRP A 24 20.76 -2.12 9.21
C TRP A 24 21.01 -3.48 9.89
N PRO A 25 21.44 -3.47 11.16
CA PRO A 25 21.46 -4.67 11.99
C PRO A 25 20.08 -5.31 12.05
N TYR A 26 20.00 -6.63 12.03
CA TYR A 26 18.72 -7.36 12.05
C TYR A 26 17.85 -7.00 13.27
N ARG A 27 18.46 -6.67 14.40
CA ARG A 27 17.74 -6.24 15.61
C ARG A 27 17.08 -4.87 15.41
N GLU A 28 17.76 -3.94 14.76
CA GLU A 28 17.20 -2.63 14.43
C GLU A 28 16.02 -2.76 13.46
N ILE A 29 16.17 -3.59 12.42
CA ILE A 29 15.04 -3.93 11.54
C ILE A 29 13.89 -4.52 12.36
N GLN A 30 14.17 -5.48 13.25
CA GLN A 30 13.15 -6.11 14.10
C GLN A 30 12.39 -5.09 14.95
N GLU A 31 13.08 -4.19 15.61
CA GLU A 31 12.48 -3.13 16.44
C GLU A 31 11.59 -2.21 15.60
N LYS A 32 12.05 -1.86 14.40
CA LYS A 32 11.31 -0.96 13.50
C LYS A 32 10.06 -1.61 12.90
N VAL A 33 10.17 -2.87 12.48
CA VAL A 33 9.09 -3.54 11.72
C VAL A 33 8.19 -4.44 12.57
N GLY A 34 8.60 -4.75 13.81
CA GLY A 34 7.83 -5.62 14.70
C GLY A 34 7.76 -7.10 14.26
N LEU A 35 8.70 -7.56 13.43
CA LEU A 35 8.75 -8.94 12.94
C LEU A 35 9.86 -9.74 13.64
N SER A 36 9.73 -11.08 13.67
CA SER A 36 10.76 -11.94 14.26
C SER A 36 12.05 -11.95 13.44
N LEU A 37 13.20 -12.16 14.10
CA LEU A 37 14.50 -12.30 13.42
C LEU A 37 14.47 -13.43 12.37
N GLY A 38 13.78 -14.53 12.66
CA GLY A 38 13.62 -15.63 11.70
C GLY A 38 12.85 -15.22 10.43
N THR A 39 11.84 -14.35 10.56
CA THR A 39 11.13 -13.80 9.41
C THR A 39 12.05 -12.88 8.59
N ILE A 40 12.81 -12.02 9.27
CA ILE A 40 13.75 -11.10 8.62
C ILE A 40 14.79 -11.90 7.84
N THR A 41 15.41 -12.91 8.47
CA THR A 41 16.38 -13.79 7.81
C THR A 41 15.81 -14.45 6.57
N LYS A 42 14.60 -15.03 6.67
CA LYS A 42 13.92 -15.64 5.49
C LYS A 42 13.71 -14.68 4.35
N VAL A 43 13.38 -13.42 4.61
CA VAL A 43 13.21 -12.40 3.55
C VAL A 43 14.56 -12.08 2.91
N PHE A 44 15.62 -11.92 3.70
CA PHE A 44 16.97 -11.71 3.14
C PHE A 44 17.41 -12.89 2.26
N ASP A 45 17.18 -14.11 2.71
CA ASP A 45 17.52 -15.32 1.93
C ASP A 45 16.70 -15.43 0.66
N LEU A 46 15.41 -15.08 0.72
CA LEU A 46 14.51 -15.02 -0.44
C LEU A 46 15.00 -13.99 -1.48
N LEU A 47 15.34 -12.78 -1.03
CA LEU A 47 15.84 -11.72 -1.92
C LEU A 47 17.20 -12.10 -2.55
N LYS A 48 18.08 -12.75 -1.78
CA LYS A 48 19.36 -13.29 -2.31
C LYS A 48 19.12 -14.38 -3.35
N ALA A 49 18.26 -15.35 -3.05
CA ALA A 49 17.93 -16.44 -3.96
C ALA A 49 17.36 -15.94 -5.30
N LYS A 50 16.58 -14.85 -5.25
CA LYS A 50 16.05 -14.16 -6.45
C LYS A 50 17.05 -13.22 -7.11
N ARG A 51 18.25 -13.06 -6.56
CA ARG A 51 19.26 -12.08 -7.00
C ARG A 51 18.78 -10.61 -6.90
N TYR A 52 17.82 -10.35 -6.02
CA TYR A 52 17.29 -9.02 -5.74
C TYR A 52 18.07 -8.30 -4.62
N LEU A 53 18.88 -9.02 -3.86
CA LEU A 53 19.80 -8.47 -2.89
C LEU A 53 21.23 -8.91 -3.26
N VAL A 54 22.10 -7.94 -3.45
CA VAL A 54 23.50 -8.16 -3.82
C VAL A 54 24.42 -7.53 -2.79
N GLN A 55 25.59 -8.17 -2.58
CA GLN A 55 26.68 -7.60 -1.77
C GLN A 55 27.59 -6.76 -2.68
N THR A 56 27.96 -5.57 -2.19
CA THR A 56 28.92 -4.68 -2.86
C THR A 56 29.99 -4.24 -1.86
N ASP A 57 31.00 -3.52 -2.32
CA ASP A 57 32.04 -2.94 -1.44
C ASP A 57 31.47 -1.98 -0.41
N LYS A 58 30.33 -1.36 -0.70
CA LYS A 58 29.62 -0.40 0.16
C LYS A 58 28.52 -1.05 1.02
N GLY A 59 28.43 -2.38 1.02
CA GLY A 59 27.40 -3.11 1.75
C GLY A 59 26.36 -3.76 0.83
N ARG A 60 25.22 -4.11 1.39
CA ARG A 60 24.10 -4.73 0.67
C ARG A 60 23.28 -3.67 -0.06
N ARG A 61 22.77 -4.01 -1.24
CA ARG A 61 21.81 -3.16 -1.95
C ARG A 61 20.75 -3.99 -2.65
N LEU A 62 19.57 -3.41 -2.84
CA LEU A 62 18.55 -3.96 -3.71
C LEU A 62 18.98 -3.78 -5.17
N ALA A 63 19.02 -4.88 -5.92
CA ALA A 63 19.26 -4.89 -7.34
C ALA A 63 17.94 -5.11 -8.10
N MET A 64 17.86 -4.62 -9.34
CA MET A 64 16.66 -4.81 -10.19
C MET A 64 15.37 -4.32 -9.50
N ARG A 65 15.40 -3.13 -8.92
CA ARG A 65 14.30 -2.57 -8.11
C ARG A 65 12.94 -2.65 -8.79
N GLU A 66 12.89 -2.39 -10.11
CA GLU A 66 11.68 -2.51 -10.91
C GLU A 66 11.07 -3.91 -10.87
N HIS A 67 11.90 -4.95 -11.04
CA HIS A 67 11.43 -6.33 -10.97
C HIS A 67 10.95 -6.72 -9.57
N ILE A 68 11.57 -6.15 -8.53
CA ILE A 68 11.10 -6.36 -7.15
C ILE A 68 9.71 -5.75 -6.98
N ILE A 69 9.50 -4.54 -7.47
CA ILE A 69 8.21 -3.83 -7.40
C ILE A 69 7.13 -4.61 -8.15
N GLU A 70 7.41 -5.05 -9.39
CA GLU A 70 6.47 -5.84 -10.19
C GLU A 70 6.10 -7.17 -9.53
N TRP A 71 7.09 -7.88 -9.03
CA TRP A 71 6.85 -9.12 -8.30
C TRP A 71 6.11 -8.88 -6.98
N TRP A 72 6.49 -7.86 -6.20
CA TRP A 72 5.86 -7.51 -4.94
C TRP A 72 4.39 -7.14 -5.12
N GLN A 73 4.07 -6.30 -6.12
CA GLN A 73 2.68 -5.90 -6.37
C GLN A 73 1.79 -7.09 -6.75
N GLN A 74 2.30 -8.07 -7.49
CA GLN A 74 1.57 -9.31 -7.79
C GLN A 74 1.27 -10.09 -6.50
N GLN A 75 2.28 -10.28 -5.64
CA GLN A 75 2.11 -10.96 -4.36
C GLN A 75 1.11 -10.24 -3.45
N TYR A 76 1.19 -8.92 -3.42
CA TYR A 76 0.28 -8.07 -2.66
C TYR A 76 -1.16 -8.22 -3.15
N ASN A 77 -1.42 -8.03 -4.43
CA ASN A 77 -2.76 -8.08 -5.00
C ASN A 77 -3.39 -9.48 -4.90
N GLU A 78 -2.61 -10.53 -5.14
CA GLU A 78 -3.12 -11.90 -5.15
C GLU A 78 -3.32 -12.46 -3.73
N PHE A 79 -2.41 -12.19 -2.79
CA PHE A 79 -2.38 -12.92 -1.53
C PHE A 79 -2.60 -12.07 -0.27
N LEU A 80 -2.41 -10.76 -0.31
CA LEU A 80 -2.56 -9.89 0.85
C LEU A 80 -3.80 -9.01 0.77
N LYS A 81 -3.94 -8.19 -0.26
CA LYS A 81 -5.03 -7.20 -0.37
C LYS A 81 -6.42 -7.79 -0.13
N PRO A 82 -6.80 -8.96 -0.67
CA PRO A 82 -8.13 -9.53 -0.43
C PRO A 82 -8.43 -9.83 1.05
N LYS A 83 -7.40 -10.06 1.85
CA LYS A 83 -7.53 -10.35 3.29
C LYS A 83 -7.59 -9.10 4.17
N LEU A 84 -7.23 -7.95 3.61
CA LEU A 84 -7.20 -6.70 4.33
C LEU A 84 -8.56 -6.00 4.36
N LEU A 85 -9.50 -6.39 3.52
CA LEU A 85 -10.85 -5.81 3.50
C LEU A 85 -11.55 -6.08 4.83
N VAL A 86 -11.87 -5.02 5.56
CA VAL A 86 -12.52 -5.11 6.88
C VAL A 86 -13.94 -4.59 6.89
N ASN A 87 -14.29 -3.68 5.96
CA ASN A 87 -15.62 -3.09 5.90
C ASN A 87 -15.89 -2.47 4.53
N ARG A 88 -17.16 -2.19 4.26
CA ARG A 88 -17.61 -1.36 3.14
C ARG A 88 -18.56 -0.29 3.65
N MET A 89 -18.55 0.86 2.98
CA MET A 89 -19.46 1.98 3.22
C MET A 89 -19.93 2.56 1.90
N ALA A 90 -20.98 3.34 1.95
CA ALA A 90 -21.47 4.13 0.81
C ALA A 90 -21.44 5.62 1.15
N PHE A 91 -21.39 6.47 0.14
CA PHE A 91 -21.72 7.88 0.31
C PHE A 91 -23.19 8.05 0.61
N ARG A 92 -23.53 8.99 1.49
CA ARG A 92 -24.94 9.25 1.86
C ARG A 92 -25.75 9.79 0.68
N THR A 93 -25.11 10.57 -0.19
CA THR A 93 -25.75 11.21 -1.35
C THR A 93 -24.78 11.24 -2.54
N PRO A 94 -25.29 11.37 -3.78
CA PRO A 94 -24.45 11.60 -4.95
C PRO A 94 -23.59 12.87 -4.83
N GLU A 95 -24.06 13.90 -4.15
CA GLU A 95 -23.31 15.13 -3.88
C GLU A 95 -22.12 14.88 -2.94
N ALA A 96 -22.33 14.09 -1.88
CA ALA A 96 -21.26 13.66 -0.98
C ALA A 96 -20.18 12.90 -1.76
N ARG A 97 -20.57 12.03 -2.69
CA ARG A 97 -19.63 11.31 -3.58
C ARG A 97 -18.81 12.27 -4.45
N LYS A 98 -19.45 13.26 -5.08
CA LYS A 98 -18.74 14.27 -5.88
C LYS A 98 -17.76 15.10 -5.05
N LYS A 99 -18.07 15.30 -3.79
CA LYS A 99 -17.29 16.08 -2.82
C LYS A 99 -16.36 15.24 -1.95
N TRP A 100 -16.01 14.03 -2.39
CA TRP A 100 -15.19 13.11 -1.61
C TRP A 100 -13.88 13.73 -1.09
N LYS A 101 -13.28 14.64 -1.83
CA LYS A 101 -12.07 15.38 -1.42
C LYS A 101 -12.28 16.29 -0.20
N GLU A 102 -13.52 16.70 0.08
CA GLU A 102 -13.86 17.50 1.25
C GLU A 102 -13.91 16.65 2.53
N ILE A 103 -13.86 15.31 2.40
CA ILE A 103 -13.80 14.41 3.55
C ILE A 103 -12.44 14.54 4.22
N THR A 104 -12.42 15.13 5.42
CA THR A 104 -11.26 15.06 6.30
C THR A 104 -11.21 13.67 6.93
N LEU A 105 -10.28 12.84 6.49
CA LEU A 105 -10.12 11.51 7.06
C LEU A 105 -9.70 11.60 8.55
N PRO A 106 -10.27 10.77 9.42
CA PRO A 106 -9.77 10.60 10.78
C PRO A 106 -8.28 10.21 10.78
N LYS A 107 -7.53 10.65 11.80
CA LYS A 107 -6.13 10.24 11.97
C LYS A 107 -6.03 8.71 11.99
N GLY A 108 -5.07 8.17 11.25
CA GLY A 108 -4.90 6.74 11.07
C GLY A 108 -5.72 6.15 9.91
N MET A 109 -6.32 7.02 9.09
CA MET A 109 -6.95 6.64 7.82
C MET A 109 -6.26 7.30 6.64
N TYR A 110 -6.18 6.59 5.52
CA TYR A 110 -5.39 6.97 4.36
C TYR A 110 -6.13 6.61 3.08
N TRP A 111 -6.25 7.57 2.15
CA TRP A 111 -6.76 7.31 0.81
C TRP A 111 -5.78 6.42 0.03
N GLY A 112 -6.26 5.32 -0.55
CA GLY A 112 -5.53 4.43 -1.45
C GLY A 112 -6.12 4.43 -2.86
N GLY A 113 -5.68 3.50 -3.68
CA GLY A 113 -6.22 3.25 -5.01
C GLY A 113 -6.42 4.50 -5.86
N ASP A 114 -7.59 4.59 -6.51
CA ASP A 114 -7.97 5.71 -7.38
C ASP A 114 -7.92 7.07 -6.67
N CYS A 115 -8.40 7.11 -5.42
CA CYS A 115 -8.41 8.35 -4.62
C CYS A 115 -6.99 8.82 -4.31
N GLY A 116 -6.13 7.90 -3.88
CA GLY A 116 -4.72 8.21 -3.63
C GLY A 116 -4.03 8.73 -4.88
N ALA A 117 -4.25 8.08 -6.02
CA ALA A 117 -3.70 8.51 -7.31
C ALA A 117 -4.17 9.90 -7.71
N ASN A 118 -5.49 10.16 -7.57
CA ASN A 118 -6.03 11.48 -7.87
C ASN A 118 -5.43 12.58 -6.98
N LEU A 119 -5.18 12.30 -5.70
CA LEU A 119 -4.58 13.27 -4.78
C LEU A 119 -3.11 13.56 -5.10
N ILE A 120 -2.40 12.62 -5.76
CA ILE A 120 -1.01 12.81 -6.19
C ILE A 120 -0.91 13.75 -7.39
N ASP A 121 -1.65 13.50 -8.47
CA ASP A 121 -1.46 14.22 -9.74
C ASP A 121 -2.76 14.74 -10.42
N GLY A 122 -3.92 14.40 -9.85
CA GLY A 122 -5.22 14.84 -10.37
C GLY A 122 -5.67 14.17 -11.67
N TYR A 123 -4.89 13.25 -12.23
CA TYR A 123 -5.15 12.64 -13.53
C TYR A 123 -6.36 11.69 -13.51
N LEU A 124 -6.36 10.72 -12.59
CA LEU A 124 -7.41 9.70 -12.51
C LEU A 124 -8.64 10.21 -11.75
N ILE A 125 -9.80 10.19 -12.41
CA ILE A 125 -11.07 10.43 -11.71
C ILE A 125 -11.49 9.13 -11.01
N PRO A 126 -11.65 9.11 -9.68
CA PRO A 126 -11.96 7.89 -8.94
C PRO A 126 -13.25 7.22 -9.40
N GLY A 127 -13.15 5.96 -9.80
CA GLY A 127 -14.26 5.04 -10.00
C GLY A 127 -14.60 4.28 -8.72
N GLU A 128 -13.57 3.86 -8.00
CA GLU A 128 -13.63 3.19 -6.70
C GLU A 128 -13.00 4.05 -5.60
N PHE A 129 -13.42 3.80 -4.35
CA PHE A 129 -12.95 4.56 -3.19
C PHE A 129 -12.33 3.59 -2.20
N GLU A 130 -11.03 3.71 -1.99
CA GLU A 130 -10.28 2.84 -1.10
C GLU A 130 -9.70 3.64 0.06
N ILE A 131 -9.90 3.15 1.29
CA ILE A 131 -9.34 3.72 2.52
C ILE A 131 -8.62 2.63 3.28
N TYR A 132 -7.39 2.87 3.65
CA TYR A 132 -6.65 2.04 4.61
C TYR A 132 -6.79 2.63 6.00
N THR A 133 -6.86 1.77 7.03
CA THR A 133 -7.11 2.21 8.40
C THR A 133 -6.34 1.42 9.45
N ASP A 134 -5.88 2.14 10.49
CA ASP A 134 -5.39 1.59 11.75
C ASP A 134 -6.46 1.67 12.85
N VAL A 135 -7.54 2.41 12.60
CA VAL A 135 -8.58 2.70 13.58
C VAL A 135 -9.92 2.08 13.16
N VAL A 136 -10.89 2.10 14.07
CA VAL A 136 -12.22 1.56 13.77
C VAL A 136 -12.88 2.32 12.62
N SER A 137 -13.39 1.61 11.62
CA SER A 137 -13.98 2.19 10.41
C SER A 137 -15.19 3.10 10.71
N SER A 138 -15.91 2.84 11.80
CA SER A 138 -17.03 3.69 12.23
C SER A 138 -16.64 5.14 12.55
N SER A 139 -15.37 5.43 12.80
CA SER A 139 -14.91 6.82 12.99
C SER A 139 -15.15 7.70 11.75
N LEU A 140 -15.21 7.10 10.55
CA LEU A 140 -15.51 7.80 9.30
C LEU A 140 -16.95 8.34 9.25
N LEU A 141 -17.88 7.75 10.02
CA LEU A 141 -19.27 8.23 10.10
C LEU A 141 -19.39 9.65 10.66
N ARG A 142 -18.40 10.09 11.45
CA ARG A 142 -18.37 11.45 12.01
C ARG A 142 -18.25 12.53 10.95
N THR A 143 -17.79 12.19 9.75
CA THR A 143 -17.74 13.14 8.62
C THR A 143 -19.12 13.55 8.14
N GLY A 144 -20.17 12.76 8.47
CA GLY A 144 -21.53 12.98 7.99
C GLY A 144 -21.76 12.65 6.51
N MET A 145 -20.71 12.30 5.76
CA MET A 145 -20.75 12.11 4.30
C MET A 145 -20.95 10.65 3.90
N VAL A 146 -20.70 9.70 4.81
CA VAL A 146 -20.77 8.27 4.54
C VAL A 146 -21.75 7.55 5.48
N MET A 147 -22.15 6.34 5.11
CA MET A 147 -23.03 5.46 5.86
C MET A 147 -22.58 4.00 5.72
N PRO A 148 -22.90 3.12 6.70
CA PRO A 148 -22.64 1.70 6.57
C PRO A 148 -23.41 1.11 5.39
N ALA A 149 -22.74 0.26 4.58
CA ALA A 149 -23.35 -0.46 3.47
C ALA A 149 -22.51 -1.70 3.15
N SER A 150 -23.12 -2.89 3.18
CA SER A 150 -22.38 -4.15 2.91
C SER A 150 -21.90 -4.28 1.47
N ASP A 151 -22.55 -3.61 0.54
CA ASP A 151 -22.26 -3.54 -0.90
C ASP A 151 -21.79 -2.13 -1.33
N GLY A 152 -21.36 -1.30 -0.35
CA GLY A 152 -20.94 0.06 -0.58
C GLY A 152 -19.70 0.19 -1.45
N GLU A 153 -19.60 1.31 -2.14
CA GLU A 153 -18.52 1.66 -3.07
C GLU A 153 -17.22 2.10 -2.39
N ILE A 154 -17.26 2.34 -1.08
CA ILE A 154 -16.07 2.70 -0.28
C ILE A 154 -15.57 1.43 0.39
N HIS A 155 -14.41 0.95 -0.05
CA HIS A 155 -13.76 -0.23 0.48
C HIS A 155 -12.77 0.17 1.57
N ILE A 156 -12.91 -0.40 2.77
CA ILE A 156 -12.04 -0.10 3.90
C ILE A 156 -11.17 -1.29 4.18
N TYR A 157 -9.86 -1.09 4.07
CA TYR A 157 -8.83 -2.09 4.26
C TYR A 157 -8.05 -1.83 5.55
N LYS A 158 -7.60 -2.88 6.21
CA LYS A 158 -6.63 -2.78 7.29
C LYS A 158 -5.29 -2.29 6.73
N ARG A 159 -4.72 -1.26 7.34
CA ARG A 159 -3.36 -0.83 7.05
C ARG A 159 -2.36 -1.94 7.33
N PHE A 160 -1.34 -2.09 6.50
CA PHE A 160 -0.35 -3.17 6.63
C PHE A 160 1.11 -2.70 6.53
N TRP A 161 1.37 -1.51 6.03
CA TRP A 161 2.74 -0.97 5.91
C TRP A 161 3.25 -0.41 7.23
N ILE A 162 4.55 -0.16 7.28
CA ILE A 162 5.30 0.31 8.44
C ILE A 162 5.76 1.74 8.16
N GLY A 163 5.63 2.60 9.14
CA GLY A 163 5.99 4.02 9.07
C GLY A 163 4.80 4.91 9.41
N ASP A 164 5.10 6.17 9.74
CA ASP A 164 4.11 7.22 9.91
C ASP A 164 3.96 7.96 8.59
N GLU A 165 2.75 7.94 8.06
CA GLU A 165 2.40 8.80 6.95
C GLU A 165 1.89 10.13 7.55
N SER A 166 2.55 11.22 7.22
CA SER A 166 2.15 12.56 7.68
C SER A 166 0.90 13.07 6.95
N GLU A 167 0.59 12.48 5.81
CA GLU A 167 -0.55 12.82 4.95
C GLU A 167 -1.61 11.73 5.01
N SER A 168 -2.86 12.10 4.72
CA SER A 168 -3.98 11.14 4.67
C SER A 168 -3.99 10.33 3.36
N ILE A 169 -2.81 9.93 2.85
CA ILE A 169 -2.62 9.20 1.60
C ILE A 169 -1.73 7.98 1.89
N ALA A 170 -2.09 6.84 1.32
CA ALA A 170 -1.28 5.62 1.41
C ALA A 170 0.08 5.80 0.68
N PRO A 171 1.10 5.00 1.01
CA PRO A 171 2.38 5.05 0.30
C PRO A 171 2.22 4.89 -1.20
N ILE A 172 3.02 5.62 -1.96
CA ILE A 172 2.96 5.63 -3.43
C ILE A 172 3.08 4.23 -4.05
N LEU A 173 3.89 3.35 -3.48
CA LEU A 173 4.02 1.95 -3.92
C LEU A 173 2.75 1.13 -3.67
N VAL A 174 1.99 1.44 -2.61
CA VAL A 174 0.71 0.78 -2.33
C VAL A 174 -0.33 1.25 -3.33
N ILE A 175 -0.42 2.57 -3.58
CA ILE A 175 -1.32 3.15 -4.59
C ILE A 175 -1.00 2.58 -5.98
N TYR A 176 0.27 2.53 -6.36
CA TYR A 176 0.70 1.91 -7.61
C TYR A 176 0.21 0.45 -7.72
N ALA A 177 0.41 -0.34 -6.67
CA ALA A 177 -0.02 -1.73 -6.65
C ALA A 177 -1.56 -1.88 -6.70
N ASP A 178 -2.29 -1.00 -6.02
CA ASP A 178 -3.76 -0.96 -6.07
C ASP A 178 -4.25 -0.77 -7.50
N LEU A 179 -3.74 0.24 -8.19
CA LEU A 179 -4.10 0.55 -9.57
C LEU A 179 -3.76 -0.58 -10.54
N MET A 180 -2.59 -1.20 -10.39
CA MET A 180 -2.16 -2.34 -11.21
C MET A 180 -3.02 -3.59 -11.00
N GLY A 181 -3.69 -3.71 -9.86
CA GLY A 181 -4.56 -4.82 -9.51
C GLY A 181 -5.99 -4.73 -10.05
N THR A 182 -6.41 -3.57 -10.57
CA THR A 182 -7.83 -3.36 -10.98
C THR A 182 -8.19 -4.00 -12.32
N GLY A 183 -7.24 -4.17 -13.25
CA GLY A 183 -7.52 -4.58 -14.63
C GLY A 183 -8.14 -3.46 -15.50
N ASP A 184 -8.36 -2.26 -14.99
CA ASP A 184 -8.84 -1.08 -15.74
C ASP A 184 -7.66 -0.39 -16.43
N SER A 185 -7.78 -0.13 -17.73
CA SER A 185 -6.72 0.53 -18.53
C SER A 185 -6.40 1.94 -18.05
N ARG A 186 -7.38 2.70 -17.54
CA ARG A 186 -7.17 4.05 -16.99
C ARG A 186 -6.37 4.00 -15.68
N CYS A 187 -6.67 3.02 -14.82
CA CYS A 187 -5.90 2.78 -13.61
C CYS A 187 -4.47 2.37 -13.94
N HIS A 188 -4.29 1.50 -14.95
CA HIS A 188 -2.97 1.11 -15.41
C HIS A 188 -2.16 2.32 -15.92
N GLU A 189 -2.77 3.20 -16.73
CA GLU A 189 -2.12 4.43 -17.20
C GLU A 189 -1.74 5.36 -16.05
N ALA A 190 -2.66 5.55 -15.08
CA ALA A 190 -2.37 6.32 -13.87
C ALA A 190 -1.22 5.70 -13.06
N ALA A 191 -1.16 4.38 -12.94
CA ALA A 191 -0.06 3.68 -12.26
C ALA A 191 1.29 3.95 -12.92
N LEU A 192 1.37 3.92 -14.26
CA LEU A 192 2.60 4.23 -14.99
C LEU A 192 3.05 5.68 -14.77
N ARG A 193 2.12 6.64 -14.80
CA ARG A 193 2.41 8.05 -14.51
C ARG A 193 2.98 8.25 -13.11
N ILE A 194 2.38 7.62 -12.10
CA ILE A 194 2.87 7.67 -10.72
C ILE A 194 4.27 7.07 -10.62
N LYS A 195 4.51 5.97 -11.32
CA LYS A 195 5.81 5.29 -11.35
C LYS A 195 6.90 6.20 -11.94
N GLU A 196 6.63 6.91 -13.02
CA GLU A 196 7.59 7.83 -13.66
C GLU A 196 7.93 9.05 -12.77
N ASN A 197 7.00 9.47 -11.91
CA ASN A 197 7.12 10.71 -11.15
C ASN A 197 7.55 10.52 -9.68
N GLY A 198 7.59 9.32 -9.14
CA GLY A 198 7.82 9.19 -7.70
C GLY A 198 8.18 7.81 -7.15
N ILE A 199 8.40 6.79 -7.96
CA ILE A 199 8.81 5.45 -7.46
C ILE A 199 10.28 5.13 -7.75
#